data_97994be9f898115499a93ed4cab4f55e
#
_entry.id   97994be9f898115499a93ed4cab4f55e
#
_cell.length_a   1.000
_cell.length_b   1.000
_cell.length_c   1.000
_cell.angle_alpha   90.00
_cell.angle_beta   90.00
_cell.angle_gamma   90.00
#
_symmetry.space_group_name_H-M   'P 1'
#
loop_
_entity.id
_entity.type
_entity.pdbx_description
1 polymer ?
#
loop_
_entity_poly.entity_id
_entity_poly.type
_entity_poly.pdbx_seq_one_letter_code
_entity_poly.pdbx_strand_id
1 'polypeptide(L)'
;MKRLMKVSLLLVGLAISASGATRGDVKVIEATEDIRYLSQKIVKDYLFYSLHPKKELQLSLDTTLSSLSKDLRTIATTTKDSDTKDILEFLAYSKEQISEIIKSKSTEENTSLMMDYSETLLEGADSIAEAHKYDFSSGEQMLMTSKKINYLLERVMKYYIALHSGYNTPTNKEQLQIAIDNIEENLAKINAYTYPDDMKMVQDRVNEAWSANRVFVSDVNNLFIPKLLSISVDYMENLITQIEIYHSKNQ
;
A
#
# COMPACT_ATOMS: atom_id res chain seq x y z
N MET A 1 -43.15 33.13 -57.53
CA MET A 1 -42.10 33.58 -56.55
C MET A 1 -42.09 32.61 -55.39
N LYS A 2 -41.15 31.67 -55.38
CA LYS A 2 -41.01 30.66 -54.29
C LYS A 2 -39.83 31.08 -53.44
N ARG A 3 -40.10 31.48 -52.18
CA ARG A 3 -39.06 31.76 -51.16
C ARG A 3 -38.52 30.45 -50.61
N LEU A 4 -37.28 30.15 -50.90
CA LEU A 4 -36.54 29.09 -50.25
C LEU A 4 -36.11 29.56 -48.82
N MET A 5 -36.69 28.95 -47.82
CA MET A 5 -36.26 29.08 -46.43
C MET A 5 -35.06 28.19 -46.20
N LYS A 6 -33.88 28.79 -46.00
CA LYS A 6 -32.67 28.07 -45.58
C LYS A 6 -32.78 27.76 -44.08
N VAL A 7 -32.97 26.49 -43.75
CA VAL A 7 -32.85 26.00 -42.36
C VAL A 7 -31.36 25.78 -42.09
N SER A 8 -30.76 26.68 -41.31
CA SER A 8 -29.42 26.49 -40.78
C SER A 8 -29.49 25.53 -39.59
N LEU A 9 -29.02 24.31 -39.79
CA LEU A 9 -28.86 23.32 -38.74
C LEU A 9 -27.64 23.70 -37.88
N LEU A 10 -27.89 24.25 -36.69
CA LEU A 10 -26.86 24.54 -35.69
C LEU A 10 -26.46 23.22 -35.03
N LEU A 11 -25.37 22.61 -35.48
CA LEU A 11 -24.71 21.48 -34.80
C LEU A 11 -24.06 22.04 -33.55
N VAL A 12 -24.73 21.93 -32.40
CA VAL A 12 -24.13 22.09 -31.08
C VAL A 12 -23.31 20.85 -30.82
N GLY A 13 -22.01 20.93 -31.11
CA GLY A 13 -21.06 19.92 -30.69
C GLY A 13 -20.97 19.91 -29.15
N LEU A 14 -21.63 18.95 -28.52
CA LEU A 14 -21.34 18.57 -27.15
C LEU A 14 -19.89 18.01 -27.13
N ALA A 15 -18.93 18.88 -26.81
CA ALA A 15 -17.62 18.44 -26.39
C ALA A 15 -17.83 17.71 -25.05
N ILE A 16 -18.02 16.40 -25.09
CA ILE A 16 -17.83 15.53 -23.94
C ILE A 16 -16.34 15.64 -23.66
N SER A 17 -15.99 16.45 -22.66
CA SER A 17 -14.66 16.44 -22.05
C SER A 17 -14.52 15.06 -21.42
N ALA A 18 -14.03 14.08 -22.17
CA ALA A 18 -13.44 12.90 -21.58
C ALA A 18 -12.26 13.42 -20.76
N SER A 19 -12.46 13.56 -19.44
CA SER A 19 -11.38 13.74 -18.48
C SER A 19 -10.58 12.45 -18.50
N GLY A 20 -9.75 12.27 -19.55
CA GLY A 20 -8.75 11.21 -19.56
C GLY A 20 -7.85 11.44 -18.37
N ALA A 21 -7.63 10.41 -17.57
CA ALA A 21 -6.70 10.45 -16.47
C ALA A 21 -5.37 11.01 -16.97
N THR A 22 -4.81 11.95 -16.23
CA THR A 22 -3.59 12.62 -16.61
C THR A 22 -2.37 11.84 -16.08
N ARG A 23 -1.20 12.11 -16.65
CA ARG A 23 0.08 11.61 -16.08
C ARG A 23 0.27 12.01 -14.62
N GLY A 24 -0.42 13.08 -14.18
CA GLY A 24 -0.48 13.51 -12.78
C GLY A 24 -1.24 12.50 -11.91
N ASP A 25 -2.38 12.01 -12.38
CA ASP A 25 -3.19 11.05 -11.61
C ASP A 25 -2.43 9.74 -11.36
N VAL A 26 -1.72 9.23 -12.37
CA VAL A 26 -0.85 8.04 -12.21
C VAL A 26 0.19 8.25 -11.12
N LYS A 27 0.87 9.41 -11.09
CA LYS A 27 1.85 9.73 -10.04
C LYS A 27 1.22 9.84 -8.65
N VAL A 28 0.01 10.36 -8.57
CA VAL A 28 -0.73 10.41 -7.29
C VAL A 28 -1.05 9.00 -6.82
N ILE A 29 -1.58 8.13 -7.71
CA ILE A 29 -1.90 6.74 -7.38
C ILE A 29 -0.64 5.95 -6.96
N GLU A 30 0.47 6.10 -7.68
CA GLU A 30 1.75 5.47 -7.29
C GLU A 30 2.20 5.91 -5.89
N ALA A 31 2.12 7.20 -5.59
CA ALA A 31 2.49 7.72 -4.28
C ALA A 31 1.53 7.25 -3.17
N THR A 32 0.23 7.05 -3.46
CA THR A 32 -0.70 6.47 -2.49
C THR A 32 -0.40 4.99 -2.20
N GLU A 33 0.00 4.20 -3.21
CA GLU A 33 0.45 2.82 -2.98
C GLU A 33 1.70 2.76 -2.08
N ASP A 34 2.66 3.67 -2.31
CA ASP A 34 3.84 3.76 -1.46
C ASP A 34 3.47 4.18 -0.02
N ILE A 35 2.52 5.11 0.17
CA ILE A 35 2.01 5.47 1.51
C ILE A 35 1.34 4.27 2.19
N ARG A 36 0.55 3.46 1.48
CA ARG A 36 -0.06 2.22 2.02
C ARG A 36 1.02 1.29 2.58
N TYR A 37 2.04 0.99 1.80
CA TYR A 37 3.16 0.15 2.22
C TYR A 37 3.91 0.74 3.42
N LEU A 38 4.30 2.01 3.34
CA LEU A 38 5.08 2.69 4.38
C LEU A 38 4.31 2.83 5.70
N SER A 39 2.98 3.00 5.63
CA SER A 39 2.11 3.09 6.81
C SER A 39 2.13 1.80 7.64
N GLN A 40 2.14 0.64 6.99
CA GLN A 40 2.20 -0.65 7.69
C GLN A 40 3.62 -0.98 8.15
N LYS A 41 4.60 -0.72 7.29
CA LYS A 41 6.02 -0.93 7.58
C LYS A 41 6.49 -0.17 8.81
N ILE A 42 6.11 1.11 8.96
CA ILE A 42 6.59 1.94 10.07
C ILE A 42 6.13 1.39 11.42
N VAL A 43 4.91 0.86 11.51
CA VAL A 43 4.41 0.26 12.75
C VAL A 43 5.04 -1.10 13.00
N LYS A 44 5.19 -1.95 11.97
CA LYS A 44 5.94 -3.19 12.09
C LYS A 44 7.33 -2.94 12.67
N ASP A 45 8.08 -2.00 12.08
CA ASP A 45 9.44 -1.67 12.53
C ASP A 45 9.46 -1.07 13.95
N TYR A 46 8.46 -0.24 14.30
CA TYR A 46 8.30 0.29 15.67
C TYR A 46 8.01 -0.81 16.69
N LEU A 47 7.13 -1.75 16.38
CA LEU A 47 6.86 -2.91 17.24
C LEU A 47 8.12 -3.78 17.45
N PHE A 48 8.87 -4.05 16.38
CA PHE A 48 10.15 -4.74 16.48
C PHE A 48 11.17 -3.96 17.31
N TYR A 49 11.27 -2.65 17.11
CA TYR A 49 12.16 -1.79 17.89
C TYR A 49 11.78 -1.77 19.37
N SER A 50 10.50 -1.77 19.69
CA SER A 50 9.99 -1.82 21.05
C SER A 50 10.35 -3.13 21.77
N LEU A 51 10.34 -4.25 21.04
CA LEU A 51 10.74 -5.57 21.58
C LEU A 51 12.26 -5.72 21.67
N HIS A 52 13.00 -5.22 20.69
CA HIS A 52 14.43 -5.38 20.53
C HIS A 52 15.06 -4.12 19.95
N PRO A 53 15.38 -3.10 20.77
CA PRO A 53 15.98 -1.86 20.28
C PRO A 53 17.31 -2.11 19.56
N LYS A 54 17.36 -1.82 18.26
CA LYS A 54 18.54 -1.95 17.41
C LYS A 54 18.68 -0.72 16.52
N LYS A 55 19.94 -0.34 16.25
CA LYS A 55 20.25 0.82 15.42
C LYS A 55 19.70 0.69 13.99
N GLU A 56 19.70 -0.51 13.45
CA GLU A 56 19.17 -0.81 12.10
C GLU A 56 17.66 -0.52 12.01
N LEU A 57 16.89 -0.88 13.05
CA LEU A 57 15.46 -0.59 13.13
C LEU A 57 15.21 0.91 13.28
N GLN A 58 16.00 1.61 14.08
CA GLN A 58 15.91 3.07 14.17
C GLN A 58 16.17 3.73 12.81
N LEU A 59 17.20 3.29 12.09
CA LEU A 59 17.49 3.79 10.74
C LEU A 59 16.35 3.47 9.75
N SER A 60 15.72 2.31 9.87
CA SER A 60 14.55 1.94 9.06
C SER A 60 13.38 2.88 9.33
N LEU A 61 13.07 3.17 10.60
CA LEU A 61 12.03 4.12 10.99
C LEU A 61 12.27 5.52 10.40
N ASP A 62 13.50 6.04 10.53
CA ASP A 62 13.87 7.36 10.00
C ASP A 62 13.77 7.40 8.46
N THR A 63 14.18 6.33 7.80
CA THR A 63 14.09 6.19 6.33
C THR A 63 12.64 6.15 5.87
N THR A 64 11.79 5.39 6.57
CA THR A 64 10.36 5.28 6.28
C THR A 64 9.64 6.62 6.45
N LEU A 65 9.94 7.39 7.52
CA LEU A 65 9.42 8.75 7.70
C LEU A 65 9.84 9.70 6.57
N SER A 66 11.09 9.60 6.13
CA SER A 66 11.59 10.40 5.01
C SER A 66 10.86 10.08 3.71
N SER A 67 10.61 8.78 3.44
CA SER A 67 9.87 8.33 2.27
C SER A 67 8.41 8.79 2.31
N LEU A 68 7.72 8.63 3.45
CA LEU A 68 6.37 9.17 3.65
C LEU A 68 6.30 10.68 3.36
N SER A 69 7.29 11.45 3.84
CA SER A 69 7.35 12.89 3.57
C SER A 69 7.51 13.22 2.09
N LYS A 70 8.27 12.39 1.35
CA LYS A 70 8.47 12.53 -0.10
C LYS A 70 7.15 12.26 -0.83
N ASP A 71 6.42 11.21 -0.48
CA ASP A 71 5.21 10.79 -1.19
C ASP A 71 4.06 11.76 -0.92
N LEU A 72 3.87 12.20 0.33
CA LEU A 72 2.92 13.27 0.66
C LEU A 72 3.22 14.55 -0.13
N ARG A 73 4.49 14.95 -0.28
CA ARG A 73 4.89 16.10 -1.09
C ARG A 73 4.63 15.87 -2.58
N THR A 74 4.85 14.65 -3.08
CA THR A 74 4.57 14.30 -4.48
C THR A 74 3.10 14.49 -4.79
N ILE A 75 2.20 14.02 -3.93
CA ILE A 75 0.76 14.22 -4.09
C ILE A 75 0.42 15.71 -4.01
N ALA A 76 0.90 16.42 -2.96
CA ALA A 76 0.61 17.84 -2.73
C ALA A 76 1.01 18.74 -3.91
N THR A 77 2.11 18.41 -4.58
CA THR A 77 2.62 19.19 -5.73
C THR A 77 1.99 18.80 -7.06
N THR A 78 1.36 17.63 -7.12
CA THR A 78 0.79 17.07 -8.37
C THR A 78 -0.72 17.31 -8.46
N THR A 79 -1.45 17.10 -7.35
CA THR A 79 -2.90 17.24 -7.32
C THR A 79 -3.36 18.68 -7.42
N LYS A 80 -4.49 18.87 -8.11
CA LYS A 80 -5.25 20.14 -8.12
C LYS A 80 -6.56 20.02 -7.35
N ASP A 81 -6.91 18.82 -6.96
CA ASP A 81 -8.13 18.51 -6.23
C ASP A 81 -8.06 19.07 -4.79
N SER A 82 -9.13 19.77 -4.36
CA SER A 82 -9.18 20.37 -3.02
C SER A 82 -9.36 19.34 -1.93
N ASP A 83 -10.21 18.32 -2.18
CA ASP A 83 -10.53 17.30 -1.19
C ASP A 83 -9.28 16.46 -0.89
N THR A 84 -8.49 16.14 -1.94
CA THR A 84 -7.18 15.50 -1.77
C THR A 84 -6.22 16.35 -0.92
N LYS A 85 -6.24 17.69 -1.06
CA LYS A 85 -5.39 18.57 -0.23
C LYS A 85 -5.81 18.56 1.24
N ASP A 86 -7.11 18.54 1.51
CA ASP A 86 -7.62 18.48 2.87
C ASP A 86 -7.24 17.13 3.53
N ILE A 87 -7.34 16.01 2.78
CA ILE A 87 -6.86 14.70 3.27
C ILE A 87 -5.35 14.75 3.55
N LEU A 88 -4.55 15.37 2.68
CA LEU A 88 -3.10 15.48 2.87
C LEU A 88 -2.71 16.21 4.17
N GLU A 89 -3.49 17.19 4.63
CA GLU A 89 -3.24 17.85 5.91
C GLU A 89 -3.37 16.86 7.08
N PHE A 90 -4.39 16.00 7.05
CA PHE A 90 -4.55 14.92 8.04
C PHE A 90 -3.40 13.91 7.99
N LEU A 91 -2.97 13.52 6.79
CA LEU A 91 -1.85 12.57 6.63
C LEU A 91 -0.53 13.19 7.11
N ALA A 92 -0.31 14.49 6.82
CA ALA A 92 0.86 15.21 7.30
C ALA A 92 0.87 15.30 8.84
N TYR A 93 -0.28 15.59 9.46
CA TYR A 93 -0.43 15.57 10.91
C TYR A 93 -0.14 14.19 11.49
N SER A 94 -0.73 13.13 10.93
CA SER A 94 -0.52 11.75 11.39
C SER A 94 0.96 11.35 11.31
N LYS A 95 1.65 11.68 10.20
CA LYS A 95 3.09 11.48 10.05
C LYS A 95 3.90 12.23 11.11
N GLU A 96 3.51 13.48 11.45
CA GLU A 96 4.19 14.27 12.49
C GLU A 96 4.03 13.61 13.86
N GLN A 97 2.83 13.15 14.22
CA GLN A 97 2.58 12.42 15.47
C GLN A 97 3.41 11.12 15.54
N ILE A 98 3.46 10.36 14.45
CA ILE A 98 4.34 9.18 14.33
C ILE A 98 5.80 9.57 14.60
N SER A 99 6.28 10.67 14.02
CA SER A 99 7.65 11.17 14.22
C SER A 99 7.95 11.49 15.70
N GLU A 100 7.00 12.09 16.42
CA GLU A 100 7.15 12.38 17.85
C GLU A 100 7.14 11.09 18.71
N ILE A 101 6.28 10.14 18.37
CA ILE A 101 6.23 8.85 19.06
C ILE A 101 7.56 8.08 18.92
N ILE A 102 8.15 8.05 17.72
CA ILE A 102 9.43 7.36 17.47
C ILE A 102 10.57 7.95 18.31
N LYS A 103 10.55 9.26 18.59
CA LYS A 103 11.56 9.93 19.42
C LYS A 103 11.32 9.73 20.91
N SER A 104 10.15 9.29 21.30
CA SER A 104 9.75 9.12 22.68
C SER A 104 10.02 7.69 23.19
N LYS A 105 9.82 7.47 24.49
CA LYS A 105 9.89 6.13 25.07
C LYS A 105 8.71 5.28 24.57
N SER A 106 8.97 4.03 24.22
CA SER A 106 7.90 3.08 23.89
C SER A 106 7.03 2.80 25.12
N THR A 107 5.73 3.06 24.98
CA THR A 107 4.68 2.80 25.98
C THR A 107 3.51 2.11 25.28
N GLU A 108 2.59 1.54 26.05
CA GLU A 108 1.35 0.95 25.52
C GLU A 108 0.51 2.02 24.79
N GLU A 109 0.40 3.22 25.35
CA GLU A 109 -0.29 4.36 24.74
C GLU A 109 0.33 4.73 23.39
N ASN A 110 1.65 4.90 23.33
CA ASN A 110 2.36 5.23 22.10
C ASN A 110 2.20 4.15 21.03
N THR A 111 2.18 2.88 21.44
CA THR A 111 1.96 1.78 20.50
C THR A 111 0.54 1.78 19.94
N SER A 112 -0.47 2.03 20.78
CA SER A 112 -1.86 2.18 20.31
C SER A 112 -1.99 3.35 19.32
N LEU A 113 -1.42 4.51 19.65
CA LEU A 113 -1.40 5.67 18.76
C LEU A 113 -0.66 5.39 17.44
N MET A 114 0.46 4.64 17.47
CA MET A 114 1.14 4.21 16.23
C MET A 114 0.25 3.34 15.35
N MET A 115 -0.50 2.41 15.94
CA MET A 115 -1.48 1.59 15.22
C MET A 115 -2.56 2.46 14.58
N ASP A 116 -3.16 3.39 15.32
CA ASP A 116 -4.23 4.27 14.86
C ASP A 116 -3.77 5.21 13.75
N TYR A 117 -2.62 5.88 13.91
CA TYR A 117 -2.08 6.76 12.87
C TYR A 117 -1.70 6.00 11.59
N SER A 118 -1.27 4.74 11.70
CA SER A 118 -1.00 3.93 10.51
C SER A 118 -2.27 3.61 9.72
N GLU A 119 -3.38 3.34 10.40
CA GLU A 119 -4.67 3.14 9.74
C GLU A 119 -5.17 4.45 9.11
N THR A 120 -5.01 5.58 9.80
CA THR A 120 -5.33 6.91 9.23
C THR A 120 -4.54 7.18 7.94
N LEU A 121 -3.24 6.86 7.91
CA LEU A 121 -2.43 6.98 6.69
C LEU A 121 -2.94 6.07 5.57
N LEU A 122 -3.32 4.82 5.89
CA LEU A 122 -3.87 3.87 4.93
C LEU A 122 -5.21 4.35 4.35
N GLU A 123 -6.15 4.70 5.20
CA GLU A 123 -7.49 5.17 4.80
C GLU A 123 -7.43 6.45 3.97
N GLY A 124 -6.56 7.38 4.34
CA GLY A 124 -6.36 8.60 3.57
C GLY A 124 -5.72 8.33 2.20
N ALA A 125 -4.76 7.40 2.13
CA ALA A 125 -4.19 6.97 0.85
C ALA A 125 -5.25 6.29 -0.04
N ASP A 126 -6.13 5.45 0.53
CA ASP A 126 -7.25 4.84 -0.18
C ASP A 126 -8.21 5.89 -0.74
N SER A 127 -8.58 6.88 0.07
CA SER A 127 -9.48 7.97 -0.33
C SER A 127 -8.89 8.82 -1.44
N ILE A 128 -7.59 9.14 -1.38
CA ILE A 128 -6.89 9.88 -2.44
C ILE A 128 -6.85 9.05 -3.73
N ALA A 129 -6.50 7.77 -3.65
CA ALA A 129 -6.45 6.90 -4.83
C ALA A 129 -7.84 6.76 -5.50
N GLU A 130 -8.91 6.70 -4.71
CA GLU A 130 -10.27 6.63 -5.24
C GLU A 130 -10.69 7.92 -5.96
N ALA A 131 -10.23 9.08 -5.48
CA ALA A 131 -10.49 10.38 -6.13
C ALA A 131 -9.77 10.51 -7.47
N HIS A 132 -8.63 9.83 -7.65
CA HIS A 132 -7.78 9.87 -8.86
C HIS A 132 -7.95 8.62 -9.72
N LYS A 133 -9.19 8.34 -10.19
CA LYS A 133 -9.51 7.16 -11.01
C LYS A 133 -8.71 7.13 -12.32
N TYR A 134 -8.16 5.96 -12.63
CA TYR A 134 -7.41 5.69 -13.86
C TYR A 134 -7.76 4.32 -14.41
N ASP A 135 -7.94 4.22 -15.72
CA ASP A 135 -8.21 2.94 -16.40
C ASP A 135 -6.87 2.25 -16.69
N PHE A 136 -6.45 1.39 -15.80
CA PHE A 136 -5.20 0.65 -15.91
C PHE A 136 -5.25 -0.38 -17.06
N SER A 137 -4.19 -0.43 -17.85
CA SER A 137 -3.90 -1.57 -18.73
C SER A 137 -3.70 -2.84 -17.92
N SER A 138 -3.72 -4.00 -18.57
CA SER A 138 -3.49 -5.29 -17.87
C SER A 138 -2.13 -5.34 -17.16
N GLY A 139 -1.07 -4.76 -17.76
CA GLY A 139 0.25 -4.67 -17.13
C GLY A 139 0.27 -3.77 -15.90
N GLU A 140 -0.35 -2.60 -15.99
CA GLU A 140 -0.48 -1.66 -14.87
C GLU A 140 -1.34 -2.24 -13.73
N GLN A 141 -2.40 -2.99 -14.06
CA GLN A 141 -3.20 -3.70 -13.06
C GLN A 141 -2.35 -4.72 -12.29
N MET A 142 -1.46 -5.45 -12.97
CA MET A 142 -0.57 -6.40 -12.31
C MET A 142 0.50 -5.69 -11.47
N LEU A 143 1.01 -4.53 -11.91
CA LEU A 143 1.89 -3.68 -11.10
C LEU A 143 1.20 -3.26 -9.80
N MET A 144 -0.03 -2.72 -9.88
CA MET A 144 -0.79 -2.33 -8.69
C MET A 144 -1.13 -3.53 -7.79
N THR A 145 -1.45 -4.69 -8.38
CA THR A 145 -1.67 -5.94 -7.65
C THR A 145 -0.42 -6.37 -6.87
N SER A 146 0.76 -6.26 -7.48
CA SER A 146 2.03 -6.58 -6.83
C SER A 146 2.35 -5.62 -5.68
N LYS A 147 2.20 -4.31 -5.89
CA LYS A 147 2.33 -3.30 -4.82
C LYS A 147 1.36 -3.58 -3.67
N LYS A 148 0.12 -3.96 -3.98
CA LYS A 148 -0.89 -4.33 -2.98
C LYS A 148 -0.46 -5.55 -2.16
N ILE A 149 0.15 -6.56 -2.75
CA ILE A 149 0.69 -7.72 -2.01
C ILE A 149 1.80 -7.26 -1.04
N ASN A 150 2.73 -6.41 -1.47
CA ASN A 150 3.80 -5.93 -0.60
C ASN A 150 3.25 -5.17 0.62
N TYR A 151 2.29 -4.28 0.45
CA TYR A 151 1.70 -3.60 1.61
C TYR A 151 0.95 -4.59 2.54
N LEU A 152 0.28 -5.61 1.99
CA LEU A 152 -0.43 -6.61 2.77
C LEU A 152 0.52 -7.52 3.56
N LEU A 153 1.71 -7.82 3.03
CA LEU A 153 2.75 -8.56 3.74
C LEU A 153 3.22 -7.79 4.99
N GLU A 154 3.46 -6.49 4.85
CA GLU A 154 3.79 -5.63 5.99
C GLU A 154 2.63 -5.53 7.00
N ARG A 155 1.37 -5.51 6.52
CA ARG A 155 0.17 -5.53 7.35
C ARG A 155 0.04 -6.83 8.14
N VAL A 156 0.28 -7.97 7.52
CA VAL A 156 0.33 -9.28 8.19
C VAL A 156 1.39 -9.27 9.30
N MET A 157 2.60 -8.80 8.99
CA MET A 157 3.67 -8.71 9.99
C MET A 157 3.34 -7.78 11.14
N LYS A 158 2.75 -6.60 10.86
CA LYS A 158 2.28 -5.66 11.88
C LYS A 158 1.34 -6.35 12.88
N TYR A 159 0.28 -6.97 12.39
CA TYR A 159 -0.71 -7.60 13.28
C TYR A 159 -0.17 -8.87 13.94
N TYR A 160 0.64 -9.67 13.24
CA TYR A 160 1.29 -10.82 13.85
C TYR A 160 2.13 -10.43 15.08
N ILE A 161 2.92 -9.36 15.00
CA ILE A 161 3.72 -8.87 16.12
C ILE A 161 2.82 -8.23 17.19
N ALA A 162 1.85 -7.41 16.80
CA ALA A 162 0.94 -6.74 17.74
C ALA A 162 0.19 -7.74 18.63
N LEU A 163 -0.34 -8.82 18.06
CA LEU A 163 -1.06 -9.86 18.79
C LEU A 163 -0.23 -10.51 19.90
N HIS A 164 1.08 -10.61 19.70
CA HIS A 164 2.01 -11.16 20.71
C HIS A 164 2.63 -10.11 21.63
N SER A 165 2.45 -8.83 21.32
CA SER A 165 2.98 -7.71 22.10
C SER A 165 1.95 -7.12 23.08
N GLY A 166 0.88 -7.84 23.39
CA GLY A 166 -0.17 -7.41 24.31
C GLY A 166 -1.43 -6.84 23.62
N TYR A 167 -1.43 -6.67 22.31
CA TYR A 167 -2.57 -6.13 21.52
C TYR A 167 -3.43 -7.24 20.92
N ASN A 168 -3.65 -8.31 21.68
CA ASN A 168 -4.44 -9.48 21.26
C ASN A 168 -5.95 -9.19 21.34
N THR A 169 -6.43 -8.28 20.50
CA THR A 169 -7.83 -7.89 20.40
C THR A 169 -8.55 -8.67 19.28
N PRO A 170 -9.90 -8.83 19.36
CA PRO A 170 -10.67 -9.39 18.26
C PRO A 170 -10.46 -8.64 16.94
N THR A 171 -10.42 -7.31 16.98
CA THR A 171 -10.18 -6.45 15.81
C THR A 171 -8.83 -6.75 15.15
N ASN A 172 -7.74 -6.85 15.93
CA ASN A 172 -6.43 -7.14 15.36
C ASN A 172 -6.34 -8.55 14.76
N LYS A 173 -7.05 -9.54 15.32
CA LYS A 173 -7.18 -10.88 14.72
C LYS A 173 -7.93 -10.85 13.40
N GLU A 174 -9.04 -10.13 13.36
CA GLU A 174 -9.83 -9.95 12.16
C GLU A 174 -9.02 -9.24 11.05
N GLN A 175 -8.30 -8.18 11.40
CA GLN A 175 -7.44 -7.46 10.45
C GLN A 175 -6.29 -8.31 9.91
N LEU A 176 -5.71 -9.19 10.74
CA LEU A 176 -4.73 -10.17 10.29
C LEU A 176 -5.36 -11.13 9.26
N GLN A 177 -6.55 -11.68 9.57
CA GLN A 177 -7.23 -12.62 8.66
C GLN A 177 -7.62 -11.95 7.34
N ILE A 178 -8.16 -10.72 7.39
CA ILE A 178 -8.49 -9.93 6.20
C ILE A 178 -7.23 -9.70 5.34
N ALA A 179 -6.09 -9.40 5.94
CA ALA A 179 -4.84 -9.21 5.20
C ALA A 179 -4.38 -10.51 4.52
N ILE A 180 -4.49 -11.65 5.19
CA ILE A 180 -4.18 -12.97 4.65
C ILE A 180 -5.07 -13.29 3.45
N ASP A 181 -6.40 -13.15 3.61
CA ASP A 181 -7.38 -13.45 2.55
C ASP A 181 -7.15 -12.56 1.31
N ASN A 182 -6.83 -11.29 1.53
CA ASN A 182 -6.49 -10.35 0.46
C ASN A 182 -5.17 -10.71 -0.26
N ILE A 183 -4.16 -11.24 0.44
CA ILE A 183 -2.95 -11.74 -0.22
C ILE A 183 -3.32 -12.90 -1.14
N GLU A 184 -4.10 -13.87 -0.69
CA GLU A 184 -4.52 -15.03 -1.47
C GLU A 184 -5.31 -14.61 -2.72
N GLU A 185 -6.24 -13.66 -2.59
CA GLU A 185 -6.98 -13.11 -3.73
C GLU A 185 -6.05 -12.45 -4.77
N ASN A 186 -5.08 -11.64 -4.31
CA ASN A 186 -4.17 -10.95 -5.23
C ASN A 186 -3.13 -11.90 -5.83
N LEU A 187 -2.68 -12.94 -5.12
CA LEU A 187 -1.85 -14.01 -5.69
C LEU A 187 -2.61 -14.78 -6.77
N ALA A 188 -3.91 -15.03 -6.60
CA ALA A 188 -4.72 -15.64 -7.65
C ALA A 188 -4.74 -14.81 -8.94
N LYS A 189 -4.76 -13.46 -8.84
CA LYS A 189 -4.66 -12.55 -10.01
C LYS A 189 -3.27 -12.65 -10.66
N ILE A 190 -2.18 -12.63 -9.88
CA ILE A 190 -0.82 -12.82 -10.37
C ILE A 190 -0.69 -14.18 -11.08
N ASN A 191 -1.29 -15.22 -10.52
CA ASN A 191 -1.23 -16.58 -11.08
C ASN A 191 -2.05 -16.75 -12.37
N ALA A 192 -3.08 -15.94 -12.56
CA ALA A 192 -3.88 -15.92 -13.78
C ALA A 192 -3.20 -15.18 -14.94
N TYR A 193 -2.16 -14.36 -14.66
CA TYR A 193 -1.44 -13.64 -15.70
C TYR A 193 -0.42 -14.55 -16.40
N THR A 194 -0.29 -14.40 -17.73
CA THR A 194 0.66 -15.19 -18.54
C THR A 194 2.02 -14.51 -18.54
N TYR A 195 2.96 -15.08 -17.82
CA TYR A 195 4.35 -14.62 -17.77
C TYR A 195 5.27 -15.40 -18.75
N PRO A 196 6.37 -14.79 -19.22
CA PRO A 196 7.45 -15.51 -19.88
C PRO A 196 8.17 -16.46 -18.89
N ASP A 197 8.93 -17.43 -19.41
CA ASP A 197 9.46 -18.56 -18.61
C ASP A 197 10.33 -18.11 -17.42
N ASP A 198 11.14 -17.06 -17.58
CA ASP A 198 11.96 -16.49 -16.50
C ASP A 198 11.13 -15.88 -15.37
N MET A 199 10.05 -15.19 -15.70
CA MET A 199 9.13 -14.62 -14.72
C MET A 199 8.19 -15.66 -14.12
N LYS A 200 7.88 -16.73 -14.86
CA LYS A 200 7.12 -17.87 -14.33
C LYS A 200 7.87 -18.55 -13.18
N MET A 201 9.21 -18.67 -13.28
CA MET A 201 10.01 -19.17 -12.14
C MET A 201 9.92 -18.25 -10.91
N VAL A 202 9.82 -16.94 -11.09
CA VAL A 202 9.61 -15.99 -9.97
C VAL A 202 8.21 -16.19 -9.37
N GLN A 203 7.18 -16.32 -10.22
CA GLN A 203 5.80 -16.59 -9.80
C GLN A 203 5.70 -17.89 -8.96
N ASP A 204 6.33 -18.97 -9.40
CA ASP A 204 6.36 -20.24 -8.67
C ASP A 204 7.01 -20.08 -7.28
N ARG A 205 8.14 -19.38 -7.20
CA ARG A 205 8.81 -19.07 -5.92
C ARG A 205 7.97 -18.19 -4.99
N VAL A 206 7.20 -17.24 -5.53
CA VAL A 206 6.26 -16.44 -4.75
C VAL A 206 5.21 -17.34 -4.09
N ASN A 207 4.65 -18.28 -4.84
CA ASN A 207 3.66 -19.22 -4.32
C ASN A 207 4.25 -20.17 -3.25
N GLU A 208 5.47 -20.65 -3.45
CA GLU A 208 6.20 -21.45 -2.44
C GLU A 208 6.45 -20.64 -1.16
N ALA A 209 6.94 -19.38 -1.30
CA ALA A 209 7.20 -18.51 -0.16
C ALA A 209 5.91 -18.18 0.60
N TRP A 210 4.80 -17.90 -0.11
CA TRP A 210 3.51 -17.70 0.55
C TRP A 210 3.02 -18.92 1.27
N SER A 211 3.09 -20.09 0.63
CA SER A 211 2.68 -21.37 1.25
C SER A 211 3.41 -21.62 2.59
N ALA A 212 4.71 -21.31 2.65
CA ALA A 212 5.49 -21.41 3.89
C ALA A 212 5.05 -20.35 4.92
N ASN A 213 4.91 -19.08 4.52
CA ASN A 213 4.50 -17.98 5.42
C ASN A 213 3.09 -18.20 5.97
N ARG A 214 2.17 -18.71 5.14
CA ARG A 214 0.78 -18.98 5.49
C ARG A 214 0.64 -19.92 6.69
N VAL A 215 1.50 -20.93 6.80
CA VAL A 215 1.52 -21.87 7.94
C VAL A 215 1.80 -21.11 9.24
N PHE A 216 2.80 -20.22 9.25
CA PHE A 216 3.20 -19.50 10.46
C PHE A 216 2.17 -18.45 10.88
N VAL A 217 1.61 -17.70 9.93
CA VAL A 217 0.64 -16.64 10.26
C VAL A 217 -0.73 -17.21 10.66
N SER A 218 -1.05 -18.42 10.24
CA SER A 218 -2.30 -19.10 10.64
C SER A 218 -2.25 -19.62 12.08
N ASP A 219 -1.06 -19.99 12.57
CA ASP A 219 -0.85 -20.50 13.94
C ASP A 219 -0.41 -19.43 14.92
N VAL A 220 -0.90 -18.20 14.71
CA VAL A 220 -0.54 -17.02 15.49
C VAL A 220 -0.74 -17.17 17.00
N ASN A 221 -1.64 -18.05 17.45
CA ASN A 221 -1.89 -18.23 18.88
C ASN A 221 -0.84 -19.12 19.59
N ASN A 222 -0.16 -20.00 18.86
CA ASN A 222 0.74 -21.00 19.43
C ASN A 222 2.21 -20.76 19.09
N LEU A 223 2.48 -20.01 18.01
CA LEU A 223 3.85 -19.85 17.51
C LEU A 223 4.22 -18.38 17.35
N PHE A 224 5.21 -17.93 18.13
CA PHE A 224 5.77 -16.57 18.01
C PHE A 224 7.22 -16.62 17.55
N ILE A 225 7.42 -16.47 16.25
CA ILE A 225 8.74 -16.49 15.60
C ILE A 225 8.93 -15.25 14.68
N PRO A 226 8.73 -14.02 15.21
CA PRO A 226 8.63 -12.82 14.39
C PRO A 226 9.87 -12.58 13.52
N LYS A 227 11.07 -12.88 14.05
CA LYS A 227 12.31 -12.70 13.30
C LYS A 227 12.43 -13.65 12.10
N LEU A 228 12.07 -14.92 12.27
CA LEU A 228 12.11 -15.90 11.17
C LEU A 228 11.05 -15.57 10.12
N LEU A 229 9.85 -15.25 10.58
CA LEU A 229 8.77 -14.84 9.69
C LEU A 229 9.12 -13.56 8.92
N SER A 230 9.74 -12.55 9.57
CA SER A 230 10.20 -11.34 8.88
C SER A 230 11.18 -11.65 7.76
N ILE A 231 12.17 -12.52 7.99
CA ILE A 231 13.14 -12.91 6.95
C ILE A 231 12.42 -13.58 5.76
N SER A 232 11.43 -14.42 6.03
CA SER A 232 10.66 -15.10 4.99
C SER A 232 9.74 -14.14 4.24
N VAL A 233 9.15 -13.18 4.92
CA VAL A 233 8.33 -12.11 4.31
C VAL A 233 9.20 -11.19 3.46
N ASP A 234 10.36 -10.73 3.97
CA ASP A 234 11.32 -9.92 3.22
C ASP A 234 11.78 -10.63 1.93
N TYR A 235 11.98 -11.96 2.00
CA TYR A 235 12.28 -12.77 0.80
C TYR A 235 11.12 -12.73 -0.22
N MET A 236 9.88 -12.90 0.24
CA MET A 236 8.71 -12.86 -0.62
C MET A 236 8.51 -11.45 -1.23
N GLU A 237 8.70 -10.37 -0.46
CA GLU A 237 8.66 -8.99 -0.96
C GLU A 237 9.69 -8.76 -2.07
N ASN A 238 10.90 -9.30 -1.92
CA ASN A 238 11.93 -9.22 -2.97
C ASN A 238 11.50 -9.95 -4.27
N LEU A 239 10.78 -11.06 -4.19
CA LEU A 239 10.22 -11.75 -5.34
C LEU A 239 9.09 -10.94 -6.00
N ILE A 240 8.16 -10.41 -5.20
CA ILE A 240 7.09 -9.53 -5.68
C ILE A 240 7.66 -8.27 -6.35
N THR A 241 8.71 -7.68 -5.78
CA THR A 241 9.40 -6.54 -6.39
C THR A 241 9.98 -6.87 -7.78
N GLN A 242 10.41 -8.10 -8.03
CA GLN A 242 10.82 -8.52 -9.39
C GLN A 242 9.64 -8.50 -10.37
N ILE A 243 8.44 -8.90 -9.92
CA ILE A 243 7.21 -8.81 -10.72
C ILE A 243 6.84 -7.35 -10.97
N GLU A 244 6.94 -6.48 -9.97
CA GLU A 244 6.73 -5.02 -10.13
C GLU A 244 7.68 -4.42 -11.18
N ILE A 245 8.98 -4.74 -11.10
CA ILE A 245 9.98 -4.27 -12.06
C ILE A 245 9.67 -4.76 -13.47
N TYR A 246 9.23 -6.00 -13.62
CA TYR A 246 8.83 -6.55 -14.91
C TYR A 246 7.66 -5.74 -15.52
N HIS A 247 6.61 -5.52 -14.75
CA HIS A 247 5.44 -4.76 -15.23
C HIS A 247 5.76 -3.28 -15.47
N SER A 248 6.55 -2.66 -14.60
CA SER A 248 6.98 -1.27 -14.79
C SER A 248 7.80 -1.03 -16.07
N LYS A 249 8.54 -2.04 -16.55
CA LYS A 249 9.35 -1.94 -17.78
C LYS A 249 8.58 -2.30 -19.04
N ASN A 250 7.44 -2.98 -18.92
CA ASN A 250 6.66 -3.51 -20.05
C ASN A 250 5.29 -2.82 -20.17
N GLN A 251 5.17 -1.60 -19.69
CA GLN A 251 3.99 -0.73 -19.83
C GLN A 251 4.00 0.01 -21.16
#